data_f6a72dfb5d1e9b6144d26fdd4844a833
#
_entry.id   f6a72dfb5d1e9b6144d26fdd4844a833
#
_cell.length_a   1.000
_cell.length_b   1.000
_cell.length_c   1.000
_cell.angle_alpha   90.00
_cell.angle_beta   90.00
_cell.angle_gamma   90.00
#
_symmetry.space_group_name_H-M   'P 1'
#
loop_
_entity.id
_entity.type
_entity.pdbx_description
1 polymer ?
#
loop_
_entity_poly.entity_id
_entity_poly.type
_entity_poly.pdbx_seq_one_letter_code
_entity_poly.pdbx_strand_id
1 'polypeptide(L)'
;MLFRSAGHFAGYKAAGVNRLSIGIQSFDSRYLSALGRIHNEDEAMKAAELALATFDRVNLDVMYALPDQTLEDALSDAKRACVLNPSHLSFYHLTLEPNTPFHRTPPSLPDDDTSALMQEQIEGILKSNGYEHYETSGFAKPGQQCRHNLNYWTFGDYLGIGAGAHSKLSFHDKIIRQTRHKHPNRYLEHAIKGEAVDNEWAIPREELSFEFMMNALRLTGGTPLSLLEQRTGLGTHSLAKPLGEAEKKGLLTQSLDSQNQIIIQPTLMGQRFLNELLQIFL
;
A
#
# COMPACT_ATOMS: atom_id res chain seq x y z
N MET A 1 -5.74 1.28 -13.04
CA MET A 1 -6.74 1.33 -14.13
C MET A 1 -6.02 1.59 -15.44
N LEU A 2 -6.42 0.95 -16.55
CA LEU A 2 -5.77 1.14 -17.84
C LEU A 2 -6.28 2.45 -18.49
N PHE A 3 -5.38 3.24 -19.11
CA PHE A 3 -5.70 4.53 -19.76
C PHE A 3 -6.81 4.45 -20.83
N ARG A 4 -6.97 3.28 -21.48
CA ARG A 4 -8.10 3.02 -22.39
C ARG A 4 -9.50 3.18 -21.76
N SER A 5 -9.57 3.23 -20.42
CA SER A 5 -10.82 3.39 -19.67
C SER A 5 -11.16 4.86 -19.35
N ALA A 6 -10.33 5.82 -19.72
CA ALA A 6 -10.57 7.24 -19.41
C ALA A 6 -11.92 7.74 -19.95
N GLY A 7 -12.34 7.28 -21.15
CA GLY A 7 -13.67 7.58 -21.71
C GLY A 7 -14.85 7.07 -20.87
N HIS A 8 -14.62 6.19 -19.89
CA HIS A 8 -15.67 5.63 -19.03
C HIS A 8 -15.77 6.30 -17.65
N PHE A 9 -14.92 7.29 -17.33
CA PHE A 9 -14.88 7.92 -16.00
C PHE A 9 -16.23 8.52 -15.59
N ALA A 10 -16.90 9.19 -16.51
CA ALA A 10 -18.24 9.73 -16.26
C ALA A 10 -19.26 8.62 -15.93
N GLY A 11 -19.20 7.49 -16.63
CA GLY A 11 -20.04 6.32 -16.36
C GLY A 11 -19.75 5.70 -14.99
N TYR A 12 -18.48 5.59 -14.59
CA TYR A 12 -18.11 5.11 -13.26
C TYR A 12 -18.61 6.04 -12.16
N LYS A 13 -18.48 7.37 -12.34
CA LYS A 13 -19.02 8.33 -11.39
C LYS A 13 -20.54 8.22 -11.26
N ALA A 14 -21.25 8.12 -12.40
CA ALA A 14 -22.70 7.94 -12.43
C ALA A 14 -23.14 6.62 -11.75
N ALA A 15 -22.31 5.57 -11.81
CA ALA A 15 -22.53 4.30 -11.12
C ALA A 15 -22.17 4.33 -9.61
N GLY A 16 -21.77 5.50 -9.05
CA GLY A 16 -21.48 5.67 -7.63
C GLY A 16 -20.01 5.47 -7.22
N VAL A 17 -19.08 5.30 -8.18
CA VAL A 17 -17.66 5.31 -7.87
C VAL A 17 -17.26 6.71 -7.40
N ASN A 18 -16.68 6.81 -6.20
CA ASN A 18 -16.33 8.09 -5.56
C ASN A 18 -14.82 8.32 -5.40
N ARG A 19 -13.99 7.32 -5.70
CA ARG A 19 -12.52 7.42 -5.69
C ARG A 19 -11.94 6.64 -6.85
N LEU A 20 -10.96 7.23 -7.50
CA LEU A 20 -10.23 6.60 -8.60
C LEU A 20 -8.75 6.49 -8.24
N SER A 21 -8.10 5.38 -8.63
CA SER A 21 -6.64 5.21 -8.57
C SER A 21 -6.12 4.94 -9.98
N ILE A 22 -5.09 5.69 -10.38
CA ILE A 22 -4.52 5.60 -11.72
C ILE A 22 -3.03 5.30 -11.62
N GLY A 23 -2.63 4.20 -12.25
CA GLY A 23 -1.22 3.83 -12.37
C GLY A 23 -0.50 4.67 -13.43
N ILE A 24 0.01 5.81 -13.04
CA ILE A 24 0.87 6.68 -13.87
C ILE A 24 2.22 5.99 -14.07
N GLN A 25 2.80 5.52 -13.00
CA GLN A 25 4.11 4.91 -12.85
C GLN A 25 5.27 5.89 -13.02
N SER A 26 5.35 6.64 -14.11
CA SER A 26 6.28 7.75 -14.38
C SER A 26 5.65 8.72 -15.36
N PHE A 27 6.11 9.95 -15.36
CA PHE A 27 5.77 10.96 -16.36
C PHE A 27 6.86 11.08 -17.44
N ASP A 28 7.73 10.10 -17.55
CA ASP A 28 8.76 10.03 -18.59
C ASP A 28 8.57 8.76 -19.43
N SER A 29 8.43 8.93 -20.75
CA SER A 29 8.21 7.85 -21.69
C SER A 29 9.33 6.82 -21.72
N ARG A 30 10.57 7.18 -21.35
CA ARG A 30 11.71 6.25 -21.26
C ARG A 30 11.41 5.18 -20.20
N TYR A 31 11.00 5.62 -19.00
CA TYR A 31 10.70 4.72 -17.89
C TYR A 31 9.42 3.93 -18.09
N LEU A 32 8.39 4.54 -18.69
CA LEU A 32 7.18 3.82 -19.08
C LEU A 32 7.49 2.67 -20.03
N SER A 33 8.33 2.93 -21.03
CA SER A 33 8.77 1.88 -21.98
C SER A 33 9.59 0.79 -21.29
N ALA A 34 10.52 1.15 -20.38
CA ALA A 34 11.29 0.21 -19.60
C ALA A 34 10.41 -0.70 -18.73
N LEU A 35 9.32 -0.16 -18.18
CA LEU A 35 8.30 -0.90 -17.42
C LEU A 35 7.35 -1.73 -18.30
N GLY A 36 7.51 -1.70 -19.63
CA GLY A 36 6.62 -2.38 -20.56
C GLY A 36 5.21 -1.80 -20.62
N ARG A 37 5.06 -0.50 -20.28
CA ARG A 37 3.77 0.19 -20.36
C ARG A 37 3.47 0.57 -21.79
N ILE A 38 2.18 0.48 -22.17
CA ILE A 38 1.71 0.77 -23.52
C ILE A 38 1.32 2.23 -23.72
N HIS A 39 1.14 2.97 -22.63
CA HIS A 39 0.82 4.41 -22.64
C HIS A 39 2.09 5.24 -22.59
N ASN A 40 2.04 6.42 -23.15
CA ASN A 40 3.11 7.42 -23.11
C ASN A 40 2.77 8.54 -22.08
N GLU A 41 3.70 9.48 -21.96
CA GLU A 41 3.59 10.65 -21.06
C GLU A 41 2.30 11.46 -21.29
N ASP A 42 1.96 11.80 -22.54
CA ASP A 42 0.79 12.60 -22.87
C ASP A 42 -0.51 11.90 -22.50
N GLU A 43 -0.58 10.59 -22.73
CA GLU A 43 -1.74 9.78 -22.34
C GLU A 43 -1.88 9.71 -20.82
N ALA A 44 -0.75 9.56 -20.10
CA ALA A 44 -0.72 9.59 -18.64
C ALA A 44 -1.25 10.91 -18.08
N MET A 45 -0.76 12.03 -18.60
CA MET A 45 -1.21 13.38 -18.19
C MET A 45 -2.70 13.59 -18.47
N LYS A 46 -3.16 13.31 -19.68
CA LYS A 46 -4.57 13.45 -20.05
C LYS A 46 -5.49 12.60 -19.18
N ALA A 47 -5.09 11.37 -18.86
CA ALA A 47 -5.88 10.51 -17.98
C ALA A 47 -5.95 11.05 -16.55
N ALA A 48 -4.83 11.57 -16.03
CA ALA A 48 -4.79 12.19 -14.70
C ALA A 48 -5.68 13.45 -14.65
N GLU A 49 -5.56 14.35 -15.63
CA GLU A 49 -6.36 15.57 -15.71
C GLU A 49 -7.87 15.25 -15.81
N LEU A 50 -8.25 14.29 -16.66
CA LEU A 50 -9.64 13.88 -16.79
C LEU A 50 -10.19 13.25 -15.50
N ALA A 51 -9.38 12.45 -14.81
CA ALA A 51 -9.75 11.89 -13.52
C ALA A 51 -9.98 12.97 -12.46
N LEU A 52 -9.06 13.95 -12.37
CA LEU A 52 -9.14 15.07 -11.45
C LEU A 52 -10.34 15.97 -11.74
N ALA A 53 -10.69 16.18 -13.02
CA ALA A 53 -11.90 16.90 -13.41
C ALA A 53 -13.18 16.12 -13.12
N THR A 54 -13.12 14.79 -13.00
CA THR A 54 -14.29 13.93 -12.84
C THR A 54 -14.54 13.55 -11.38
N PHE A 55 -13.50 13.26 -10.59
CA PHE A 55 -13.61 12.72 -9.23
C PHE A 55 -12.98 13.66 -8.21
N ASP A 56 -13.62 13.79 -7.06
CA ASP A 56 -13.08 14.58 -5.93
C ASP A 56 -11.92 13.86 -5.22
N ARG A 57 -11.86 12.53 -5.33
CA ARG A 57 -10.85 11.69 -4.70
C ARG A 57 -10.09 10.90 -5.76
N VAL A 58 -8.91 11.36 -6.09
CA VAL A 58 -8.02 10.71 -7.06
C VAL A 58 -6.71 10.35 -6.39
N ASN A 59 -6.24 9.14 -6.67
CA ASN A 59 -4.89 8.70 -6.37
C ASN A 59 -4.10 8.52 -7.67
N LEU A 60 -2.87 8.98 -7.69
CA LEU A 60 -1.90 8.68 -8.73
C LEU A 60 -0.83 7.75 -8.14
N ASP A 61 -0.64 6.60 -8.77
CA ASP A 61 0.43 5.66 -8.43
C ASP A 61 1.67 6.02 -9.26
N VAL A 62 2.78 6.32 -8.60
CA VAL A 62 4.07 6.67 -9.20
C VAL A 62 5.13 5.72 -8.64
N MET A 63 6.08 5.35 -9.46
CA MET A 63 7.20 4.49 -9.06
C MET A 63 8.51 5.26 -9.10
N TYR A 64 9.46 4.87 -8.26
CA TYR A 64 10.84 5.38 -8.28
C TYR A 64 11.82 4.21 -8.20
N ALA A 65 13.11 4.51 -8.29
CA ALA A 65 14.18 3.52 -8.48
C ALA A 65 13.95 2.64 -9.71
N LEU A 66 13.50 3.26 -10.80
CA LEU A 66 13.24 2.61 -12.08
C LEU A 66 14.56 2.28 -12.80
N PRO A 67 14.54 1.39 -13.81
CA PRO A 67 15.74 1.06 -14.58
C PRO A 67 16.44 2.32 -15.11
N ASP A 68 17.73 2.47 -14.78
CA ASP A 68 18.59 3.60 -15.13
C ASP A 68 18.04 4.99 -14.70
N GLN A 69 17.12 5.04 -13.74
CA GLN A 69 16.55 6.31 -13.27
C GLN A 69 17.56 7.10 -12.45
N THR A 70 17.73 8.37 -12.81
CA THR A 70 18.53 9.30 -12.02
C THR A 70 17.71 9.89 -10.86
N LEU A 71 18.41 10.44 -9.85
CA LEU A 71 17.75 11.18 -8.78
C LEU A 71 16.91 12.34 -9.33
N GLU A 72 17.43 13.08 -10.30
CA GLU A 72 16.74 14.22 -10.90
C GLU A 72 15.43 13.81 -11.59
N ASP A 73 15.44 12.68 -12.31
CA ASP A 73 14.25 12.15 -12.99
C ASP A 73 13.17 11.73 -11.96
N ALA A 74 13.57 11.04 -10.88
CA ALA A 74 12.64 10.65 -9.82
C ALA A 74 12.00 11.87 -9.13
N LEU A 75 12.79 12.92 -8.88
CA LEU A 75 12.28 14.18 -8.31
C LEU A 75 11.41 14.97 -9.29
N SER A 76 11.69 14.88 -10.60
CA SER A 76 10.84 15.44 -11.64
C SER A 76 9.44 14.80 -11.62
N ASP A 77 9.36 13.48 -11.56
CA ASP A 77 8.10 12.75 -11.44
C ASP A 77 7.30 13.16 -10.18
N ALA A 78 7.98 13.30 -9.03
CA ALA A 78 7.35 13.76 -7.80
C ALA A 78 6.79 15.19 -7.90
N LYS A 79 7.55 16.10 -8.48
CA LYS A 79 7.11 17.49 -8.71
C LYS A 79 5.91 17.56 -9.65
N ARG A 80 5.94 16.80 -10.74
CA ARG A 80 4.82 16.72 -11.70
C ARG A 80 3.57 16.16 -11.06
N ALA A 81 3.69 15.11 -10.25
CA ALA A 81 2.57 14.57 -9.46
C ALA A 81 1.97 15.63 -8.51
N CYS A 82 2.82 16.42 -7.84
CA CYS A 82 2.37 17.50 -6.96
C CYS A 82 1.68 18.66 -7.71
N VAL A 83 2.14 19.02 -8.92
CA VAL A 83 1.50 20.06 -9.75
C VAL A 83 0.08 19.67 -10.14
N LEU A 84 -0.18 18.39 -10.42
CA LEU A 84 -1.52 17.86 -10.66
C LEU A 84 -2.43 17.93 -9.41
N ASN A 85 -1.84 18.04 -8.23
CA ASN A 85 -2.50 18.23 -6.95
C ASN A 85 -3.65 17.24 -6.64
N PRO A 86 -3.48 15.92 -6.81
CA PRO A 86 -4.50 14.94 -6.46
C PRO A 86 -4.74 14.91 -4.94
N SER A 87 -5.84 14.31 -4.50
CA SER A 87 -6.13 14.13 -3.06
C SER A 87 -5.20 13.12 -2.37
N HIS A 88 -4.58 12.23 -3.16
CA HIS A 88 -3.75 11.13 -2.68
C HIS A 88 -2.65 10.79 -3.71
N LEU A 89 -1.48 10.42 -3.22
CA LEU A 89 -0.36 9.93 -4.01
C LEU A 89 0.14 8.62 -3.41
N SER A 90 0.49 7.67 -4.26
CA SER A 90 1.20 6.46 -3.88
C SER A 90 2.55 6.44 -4.57
N PHE A 91 3.64 6.36 -3.79
CA PHE A 91 5.00 6.24 -4.33
C PHE A 91 5.57 4.87 -3.95
N TYR A 92 5.88 4.08 -4.97
CA TYR A 92 6.39 2.72 -4.81
C TYR A 92 7.84 2.63 -5.28
N HIS A 93 8.70 2.07 -4.43
CA HIS A 93 10.01 1.58 -4.85
C HIS A 93 9.84 0.40 -5.79
N LEU A 94 10.55 0.36 -6.92
CA LEU A 94 10.53 -0.80 -7.81
C LEU A 94 11.14 -2.02 -7.11
N THR A 95 10.36 -3.08 -6.99
CA THR A 95 10.79 -4.36 -6.43
C THR A 95 10.80 -5.44 -7.52
N LEU A 96 11.82 -6.30 -7.52
CA LEU A 96 11.94 -7.40 -8.47
C LEU A 96 11.19 -8.62 -7.96
N GLU A 97 9.89 -8.66 -8.21
CA GLU A 97 9.01 -9.73 -7.73
C GLU A 97 9.29 -11.08 -8.42
N PRO A 98 9.31 -12.20 -7.69
CA PRO A 98 9.45 -13.53 -8.25
C PRO A 98 8.46 -13.82 -9.39
N ASN A 99 8.90 -14.59 -10.38
CA ASN A 99 8.11 -14.96 -11.55
C ASN A 99 7.77 -13.82 -12.52
N THR A 100 8.39 -12.65 -12.38
CA THR A 100 8.29 -11.54 -13.34
C THR A 100 9.43 -11.56 -14.37
N PRO A 101 9.28 -10.89 -15.53
CA PRO A 101 10.39 -10.70 -16.47
C PRO A 101 11.61 -10.04 -15.82
N PHE A 102 11.43 -9.03 -14.98
CA PHE A 102 12.49 -8.33 -14.26
C PHE A 102 13.25 -9.22 -13.27
N HIS A 103 12.57 -10.19 -12.65
CA HIS A 103 13.25 -11.17 -11.80
C HIS A 103 14.13 -12.13 -12.61
N ARG A 104 13.70 -12.51 -13.83
CA ARG A 104 14.45 -13.42 -14.73
C ARG A 104 15.64 -12.72 -15.38
N THR A 105 15.46 -11.47 -15.75
CA THR A 105 16.47 -10.63 -16.41
C THR A 105 16.45 -9.27 -15.71
N PRO A 106 17.15 -9.14 -14.57
CA PRO A 106 17.16 -7.91 -13.82
C PRO A 106 17.72 -6.74 -14.64
N PRO A 107 17.01 -5.61 -14.73
CA PRO A 107 17.55 -4.42 -15.35
C PRO A 107 18.61 -3.77 -14.45
N SER A 108 19.35 -2.81 -14.99
CA SER A 108 20.19 -1.93 -14.19
C SER A 108 19.31 -1.04 -13.32
N LEU A 109 19.45 -1.13 -12.01
CA LEU A 109 18.71 -0.31 -11.04
C LEU A 109 19.68 0.63 -10.33
N PRO A 110 19.19 1.78 -9.81
CA PRO A 110 19.95 2.60 -8.88
C PRO A 110 20.40 1.76 -7.66
N ASP A 111 21.57 2.06 -7.13
CA ASP A 111 22.04 1.42 -5.90
C ASP A 111 21.18 1.81 -4.68
N ASP A 112 21.38 1.11 -3.57
CA ASP A 112 20.57 1.28 -2.36
C ASP A 112 20.69 2.70 -1.79
N ASP A 113 21.90 3.30 -1.82
CA ASP A 113 22.12 4.66 -1.32
C ASP A 113 21.38 5.70 -2.19
N THR A 114 21.48 5.56 -3.50
CA THR A 114 20.74 6.40 -4.45
C THR A 114 19.22 6.23 -4.30
N SER A 115 18.75 5.01 -4.15
CA SER A 115 17.33 4.71 -3.93
C SER A 115 16.81 5.29 -2.61
N ALA A 116 17.61 5.21 -1.53
CA ALA A 116 17.28 5.82 -0.24
C ALA A 116 17.22 7.35 -0.33
N LEU A 117 18.16 7.97 -1.08
CA LEU A 117 18.16 9.42 -1.32
C LEU A 117 16.95 9.85 -2.15
N MET A 118 16.56 9.08 -3.18
CA MET A 118 15.33 9.32 -3.94
C MET A 118 14.12 9.33 -3.00
N GLN A 119 13.96 8.31 -2.15
CA GLN A 119 12.88 8.22 -1.19
C GLN A 119 12.83 9.45 -0.28
N GLU A 120 13.95 9.80 0.35
CA GLU A 120 14.01 10.92 1.28
C GLU A 120 13.62 12.25 0.63
N GLN A 121 14.13 12.51 -0.56
CA GLN A 121 13.83 13.76 -1.26
C GLN A 121 12.42 13.81 -1.82
N ILE A 122 11.88 12.68 -2.30
CA ILE A 122 10.46 12.56 -2.70
C ILE A 122 9.56 12.88 -1.51
N GLU A 123 9.79 12.23 -0.36
CA GLU A 123 9.04 12.49 0.88
C GLU A 123 9.07 13.98 1.27
N GLY A 124 10.24 14.62 1.15
CA GLY A 124 10.41 16.05 1.39
C GLY A 124 9.58 16.93 0.45
N ILE A 125 9.57 16.60 -0.85
CA ILE A 125 8.75 17.30 -1.86
C ILE A 125 7.26 17.12 -1.54
N LEU A 126 6.81 15.92 -1.27
CA LEU A 126 5.41 15.63 -0.97
C LEU A 126 4.94 16.37 0.28
N LYS A 127 5.74 16.33 1.35
CA LYS A 127 5.46 17.05 2.60
C LYS A 127 5.36 18.57 2.38
N SER A 128 6.27 19.16 1.62
CA SER A 128 6.24 20.61 1.33
C SER A 128 5.06 21.02 0.45
N ASN A 129 4.44 20.05 -0.26
CA ASN A 129 3.20 20.24 -1.02
C ASN A 129 1.94 19.85 -0.24
N GLY A 130 2.04 19.65 1.10
CA GLY A 130 0.91 19.43 1.98
C GLY A 130 0.35 18.00 1.96
N TYR A 131 1.16 17.01 1.58
CA TYR A 131 0.82 15.60 1.72
C TYR A 131 1.40 15.04 3.02
N GLU A 132 0.60 14.29 3.74
CA GLU A 132 0.98 13.55 4.93
C GLU A 132 1.32 12.12 4.56
N HIS A 133 2.51 11.65 4.94
CA HIS A 133 2.90 10.24 4.82
C HIS A 133 2.18 9.46 5.92
N TYR A 134 1.19 8.64 5.58
CA TYR A 134 0.37 7.96 6.58
C TYR A 134 0.55 6.44 6.61
N GLU A 135 1.09 5.85 5.53
CA GLU A 135 1.44 4.42 5.45
C GLU A 135 2.59 4.21 4.46
N THR A 136 3.22 3.05 4.43
CA THR A 136 4.49 2.73 3.75
C THR A 136 4.69 3.41 2.40
N SER A 137 3.66 3.44 1.54
CA SER A 137 3.73 4.02 0.19
C SER A 137 2.71 5.14 -0.02
N GLY A 138 1.86 5.42 0.96
CA GLY A 138 0.68 6.27 0.83
C GLY A 138 0.87 7.66 1.40
N PHE A 139 0.60 8.67 0.58
CA PHE A 139 0.65 10.08 0.91
C PHE A 139 -0.70 10.72 0.60
N ALA A 140 -1.28 11.45 1.54
CA ALA A 140 -2.60 12.02 1.37
C ALA A 140 -2.67 13.46 1.85
N LYS A 141 -3.54 14.26 1.26
CA LYS A 141 -3.96 15.53 1.86
C LYS A 141 -4.70 15.25 3.18
N PRO A 142 -4.73 16.17 4.14
CA PRO A 142 -5.43 15.97 5.41
C PRO A 142 -6.86 15.44 5.21
N GLY A 143 -7.20 14.34 5.88
CA GLY A 143 -8.51 13.68 5.79
C GLY A 143 -8.77 12.90 4.50
N GLN A 144 -7.78 12.77 3.60
CA GLN A 144 -7.94 12.07 2.31
C GLN A 144 -7.28 10.69 2.26
N GLN A 145 -6.85 10.14 3.40
CA GLN A 145 -6.28 8.80 3.49
C GLN A 145 -7.22 7.76 2.88
N CYS A 146 -6.67 6.73 2.28
CA CYS A 146 -7.44 5.65 1.68
C CYS A 146 -8.06 4.75 2.76
N ARG A 147 -9.38 4.83 2.95
CA ARG A 147 -10.09 4.00 3.95
C ARG A 147 -9.90 2.50 3.73
N HIS A 148 -9.79 2.07 2.48
CA HIS A 148 -9.52 0.68 2.14
C HIS A 148 -8.15 0.24 2.65
N ASN A 149 -7.09 1.05 2.45
CA ASN A 149 -5.75 0.78 2.96
C ASN A 149 -5.75 0.78 4.50
N LEU A 150 -6.36 1.81 5.11
CA LEU A 150 -6.47 1.89 6.58
C LEU A 150 -7.19 0.68 7.17
N ASN A 151 -8.22 0.15 6.50
CA ASN A 151 -8.89 -1.07 6.95
C ASN A 151 -7.93 -2.26 7.02
N TYR A 152 -7.07 -2.44 6.02
CA TYR A 152 -6.04 -3.49 6.06
C TYR A 152 -5.02 -3.24 7.16
N TRP A 153 -4.49 -2.02 7.23
CA TRP A 153 -3.41 -1.69 8.18
C TRP A 153 -3.87 -1.67 9.64
N THR A 154 -5.16 -1.50 9.89
CA THR A 154 -5.77 -1.68 11.21
C THR A 154 -6.32 -3.09 11.45
N PHE A 155 -5.86 -4.06 10.66
CA PHE A 155 -6.24 -5.46 10.75
C PHE A 155 -7.75 -5.69 10.63
N GLY A 156 -8.44 -4.87 9.83
CA GLY A 156 -9.88 -4.99 9.57
C GLY A 156 -10.21 -6.17 8.65
N ASP A 157 -11.47 -6.57 8.66
CA ASP A 157 -11.98 -7.62 7.79
C ASP A 157 -12.23 -7.10 6.37
N TYR A 158 -12.11 -7.98 5.41
CA TYR A 158 -12.46 -7.73 4.02
C TYR A 158 -12.94 -8.98 3.32
N LEU A 159 -13.91 -8.79 2.42
CA LEU A 159 -14.48 -9.84 1.60
C LEU A 159 -13.97 -9.72 0.17
N GLY A 160 -13.25 -10.76 -0.27
CA GLY A 160 -12.75 -10.84 -1.64
C GLY A 160 -13.82 -11.34 -2.60
N ILE A 161 -14.07 -10.60 -3.69
CA ILE A 161 -14.98 -10.96 -4.77
C ILE A 161 -14.21 -10.88 -6.09
N GLY A 162 -14.34 -11.90 -6.91
CA GLY A 162 -13.66 -12.00 -8.19
C GLY A 162 -12.57 -13.07 -8.20
N ALA A 163 -12.07 -13.39 -9.41
CA ALA A 163 -11.03 -14.38 -9.62
C ALA A 163 -9.73 -13.98 -8.91
N GLY A 164 -9.16 -14.91 -8.14
CA GLY A 164 -7.94 -14.70 -7.37
C GLY A 164 -8.07 -13.77 -6.16
N ALA A 165 -9.28 -13.33 -5.82
CA ALA A 165 -9.49 -12.45 -4.68
C ALA A 165 -9.24 -13.18 -3.35
N HIS A 166 -8.78 -12.44 -2.36
CA HIS A 166 -8.53 -12.89 -1.00
C HIS A 166 -9.55 -12.29 -0.04
N SER A 167 -9.84 -12.98 1.05
CA SER A 167 -10.64 -12.49 2.17
C SER A 167 -9.91 -12.72 3.48
N LYS A 168 -10.18 -11.86 4.46
CA LYS A 168 -9.89 -12.09 5.88
C LYS A 168 -11.18 -11.82 6.65
N LEU A 169 -11.64 -12.80 7.43
CA LEU A 169 -12.89 -12.74 8.16
C LEU A 169 -12.65 -13.16 9.62
N SER A 170 -13.05 -12.30 10.54
CA SER A 170 -12.91 -12.52 11.97
C SER A 170 -14.24 -13.02 12.54
N PHE A 171 -14.19 -14.16 13.25
CA PHE A 171 -15.28 -14.74 14.02
C PHE A 171 -14.94 -14.67 15.50
N HIS A 172 -15.89 -15.03 16.35
CA HIS A 172 -15.70 -14.99 17.79
C HIS A 172 -14.53 -15.89 18.27
N ASP A 173 -14.32 -17.03 17.62
CA ASP A 173 -13.36 -18.07 18.02
C ASP A 173 -12.14 -18.20 17.10
N LYS A 174 -12.18 -17.61 15.91
CA LYS A 174 -11.13 -17.76 14.90
C LYS A 174 -11.11 -16.61 13.90
N ILE A 175 -9.96 -16.45 13.27
CA ILE A 175 -9.80 -15.60 12.09
C ILE A 175 -9.47 -16.52 10.92
N ILE A 176 -10.19 -16.40 9.82
CA ILE A 176 -9.96 -17.20 8.62
C ILE A 176 -9.47 -16.33 7.46
N ARG A 177 -8.68 -16.97 6.61
CA ARG A 177 -8.37 -16.46 5.29
C ARG A 177 -9.00 -17.34 4.22
N GLN A 178 -9.44 -16.72 3.14
CA GLN A 178 -9.96 -17.43 1.97
C GLN A 178 -9.27 -16.91 0.71
N THR A 179 -9.11 -17.78 -0.27
CA THR A 179 -8.76 -17.39 -1.64
C THR A 179 -9.83 -17.88 -2.60
N ARG A 180 -10.08 -17.10 -3.64
CA ARG A 180 -10.98 -17.48 -4.74
C ARG A 180 -10.16 -18.16 -5.85
N HIS A 181 -10.82 -18.98 -6.68
CA HIS A 181 -10.19 -19.57 -7.85
C HIS A 181 -9.49 -18.51 -8.69
N LYS A 182 -8.20 -18.72 -9.00
CA LYS A 182 -7.35 -17.71 -9.66
C LYS A 182 -7.72 -17.48 -11.12
N HIS A 183 -8.06 -18.56 -11.83
CA HIS A 183 -8.41 -18.46 -13.24
C HIS A 183 -9.83 -17.91 -13.43
N PRO A 184 -10.06 -16.84 -14.25
CA PRO A 184 -11.35 -16.18 -14.37
C PRO A 184 -12.49 -17.14 -14.75
N ASN A 185 -12.31 -17.99 -15.76
CA ASN A 185 -13.35 -18.93 -16.19
C ASN A 185 -13.70 -19.93 -15.08
N ARG A 186 -12.68 -20.50 -14.41
CA ARG A 186 -12.89 -21.42 -13.30
C ARG A 186 -13.63 -20.73 -12.13
N TYR A 187 -13.26 -19.47 -11.83
CA TYR A 187 -13.98 -18.70 -10.83
C TYR A 187 -15.46 -18.54 -11.19
N LEU A 188 -15.78 -18.17 -12.44
CA LEU A 188 -17.16 -17.99 -12.90
C LEU A 188 -17.95 -19.29 -12.81
N GLU A 189 -17.40 -20.41 -13.29
CA GLU A 189 -18.02 -21.72 -13.24
C GLU A 189 -18.36 -22.18 -11.81
N HIS A 190 -17.43 -21.96 -10.86
CA HIS A 190 -17.63 -22.33 -9.47
C HIS A 190 -18.50 -21.33 -8.71
N ALA A 191 -18.40 -20.02 -9.01
CA ALA A 191 -19.22 -19.00 -8.36
C ALA A 191 -20.72 -19.19 -8.61
N ILE A 192 -21.12 -19.61 -9.81
CA ILE A 192 -22.52 -19.93 -10.15
C ILE A 192 -23.06 -21.08 -9.28
N LYS A 193 -22.19 -22.02 -8.88
CA LYS A 193 -22.53 -23.17 -8.02
C LYS A 193 -22.46 -22.84 -6.53
N GLY A 194 -22.06 -21.64 -6.14
CA GLY A 194 -21.78 -21.28 -4.74
C GLY A 194 -20.42 -21.74 -4.22
N GLU A 195 -19.54 -22.26 -5.06
CA GLU A 195 -18.23 -22.85 -4.75
C GLU A 195 -17.07 -21.94 -5.14
N ALA A 196 -17.21 -20.63 -4.98
CA ALA A 196 -16.20 -19.64 -5.41
C ALA A 196 -14.88 -19.70 -4.62
N VAL A 197 -14.91 -20.27 -3.40
CA VAL A 197 -13.73 -20.43 -2.54
C VAL A 197 -12.88 -21.58 -3.05
N ASP A 198 -11.59 -21.31 -3.27
CA ASP A 198 -10.60 -22.31 -3.68
C ASP A 198 -9.90 -22.91 -2.45
N ASN A 199 -9.49 -22.04 -1.50
CA ASN A 199 -8.90 -22.47 -0.24
C ASN A 199 -9.45 -21.63 0.92
N GLU A 200 -9.55 -22.28 2.08
CA GLU A 200 -9.89 -21.66 3.35
C GLU A 200 -9.02 -22.24 4.46
N TRP A 201 -8.50 -21.39 5.33
CA TRP A 201 -7.75 -21.82 6.53
C TRP A 201 -7.94 -20.86 7.68
N ALA A 202 -7.90 -21.36 8.90
CA ALA A 202 -7.81 -20.53 10.09
C ALA A 202 -6.35 -20.09 10.32
N ILE A 203 -6.16 -18.85 10.73
CA ILE A 203 -4.83 -18.37 11.16
C ILE A 203 -4.54 -18.99 12.53
N PRO A 204 -3.40 -19.69 12.71
CA PRO A 204 -3.00 -20.22 14.00
C PRO A 204 -2.89 -19.09 15.05
N ARG A 205 -3.29 -19.37 16.28
CA ARG A 205 -3.32 -18.35 17.34
C ARG A 205 -1.93 -17.75 17.61
N GLU A 206 -0.89 -18.56 17.50
CA GLU A 206 0.52 -18.17 17.63
C GLU A 206 0.99 -17.20 16.56
N GLU A 207 0.41 -17.22 15.36
CA GLU A 207 0.75 -16.35 14.24
C GLU A 207 -0.02 -15.02 14.26
N LEU A 208 -1.09 -14.90 15.04
CA LEU A 208 -1.96 -13.71 15.03
C LEU A 208 -1.24 -12.43 15.43
N SER A 209 -0.28 -12.49 16.36
CA SER A 209 0.50 -11.34 16.78
C SER A 209 1.38 -10.81 15.63
N PHE A 210 2.04 -11.70 14.92
CA PHE A 210 2.84 -11.34 13.73
C PHE A 210 1.97 -10.81 12.59
N GLU A 211 0.87 -11.49 12.30
CA GLU A 211 -0.11 -11.08 11.27
C GLU A 211 -0.67 -9.67 11.56
N PHE A 212 -0.94 -9.36 12.83
CA PHE A 212 -1.37 -8.02 13.23
C PHE A 212 -0.25 -7.00 13.04
N MET A 213 0.97 -7.28 13.54
CA MET A 213 2.09 -6.35 13.46
C MET A 213 2.54 -6.10 12.02
N MET A 214 2.47 -7.10 11.14
CA MET A 214 2.76 -6.97 9.71
C MET A 214 1.88 -5.92 9.02
N ASN A 215 0.66 -5.73 9.51
CA ASN A 215 -0.24 -4.68 9.02
C ASN A 215 -0.06 -3.36 9.81
N ALA A 216 -0.08 -3.42 11.13
CA ALA A 216 -0.09 -2.23 11.99
C ALA A 216 1.17 -1.36 11.84
N LEU A 217 2.35 -1.97 11.67
CA LEU A 217 3.62 -1.26 11.51
C LEU A 217 3.80 -0.57 10.14
N ARG A 218 2.86 -0.74 9.23
CA ARG A 218 2.83 0.05 7.99
C ARG A 218 2.31 1.47 8.20
N LEU A 219 1.60 1.72 9.30
CA LEU A 219 1.08 3.05 9.64
C LEU A 219 2.18 3.92 10.29
N THR A 220 2.56 4.99 9.60
CA THR A 220 3.63 5.90 10.05
C THR A 220 3.23 6.74 11.26
N GLY A 221 1.94 7.03 11.40
CA GLY A 221 1.39 7.76 12.55
C GLY A 221 1.17 6.92 13.80
N GLY A 222 1.45 5.61 13.71
CA GLY A 222 1.28 4.66 14.80
C GLY A 222 -0.12 4.06 14.91
N THR A 223 -0.23 3.06 15.76
CA THR A 223 -1.44 2.25 15.96
C THR A 223 -1.70 2.06 17.46
N PRO A 224 -2.94 2.23 17.94
CA PRO A 224 -3.27 1.89 19.31
C PRO A 224 -3.05 0.40 19.58
N LEU A 225 -2.25 0.08 20.61
CA LEU A 225 -1.96 -1.31 20.97
C LEU A 225 -3.23 -2.09 21.38
N SER A 226 -4.25 -1.39 21.85
CA SER A 226 -5.57 -1.97 22.16
C SER A 226 -6.27 -2.59 20.95
N LEU A 227 -5.91 -2.21 19.73
CA LEU A 227 -6.42 -2.85 18.50
C LEU A 227 -6.00 -4.32 18.37
N LEU A 228 -4.85 -4.71 18.93
CA LEU A 228 -4.47 -6.12 18.98
C LEU A 228 -5.56 -6.97 19.64
N GLU A 229 -5.98 -6.57 20.85
CA GLU A 229 -7.01 -7.30 21.59
C GLU A 229 -8.36 -7.26 20.88
N GLN A 230 -8.75 -6.07 20.39
CA GLN A 230 -10.02 -5.89 19.69
C GLN A 230 -10.13 -6.72 18.39
N ARG A 231 -9.01 -6.90 17.67
CA ARG A 231 -8.98 -7.56 16.36
C ARG A 231 -8.63 -9.04 16.41
N THR A 232 -7.86 -9.45 17.41
CA THR A 232 -7.33 -10.83 17.49
C THR A 232 -7.76 -11.60 18.74
N GLY A 233 -8.27 -10.91 19.75
CA GLY A 233 -8.54 -11.50 21.08
C GLY A 233 -7.27 -11.85 21.86
N LEU A 234 -6.08 -11.40 21.43
CA LEU A 234 -4.82 -11.58 22.14
C LEU A 234 -4.62 -10.45 23.14
N GLY A 235 -4.27 -10.78 24.38
CA GLY A 235 -3.88 -9.76 25.35
C GLY A 235 -2.59 -9.05 24.94
N THR A 236 -2.51 -7.73 25.16
CA THR A 236 -1.37 -6.88 24.80
C THR A 236 -0.04 -7.33 25.42
N HIS A 237 -0.10 -8.04 26.56
CA HIS A 237 1.08 -8.61 27.23
C HIS A 237 1.86 -9.60 26.35
N SER A 238 1.21 -10.23 25.35
CA SER A 238 1.88 -11.15 24.40
C SER A 238 2.97 -10.45 23.58
N LEU A 239 2.85 -9.15 23.38
CA LEU A 239 3.82 -8.33 22.64
C LEU A 239 4.83 -7.59 23.52
N ALA A 240 4.74 -7.69 24.86
CA ALA A 240 5.59 -6.90 25.77
C ALA A 240 7.10 -7.09 25.51
N LYS A 241 7.55 -8.34 25.31
CA LYS A 241 8.96 -8.66 25.06
C LYS A 241 9.43 -8.15 23.68
N PRO A 242 8.77 -8.49 22.55
CA PRO A 242 9.19 -8.00 21.23
C PRO A 242 9.07 -6.47 21.10
N LEU A 243 8.08 -5.83 21.69
CA LEU A 243 7.98 -4.36 21.70
C LEU A 243 9.18 -3.73 22.43
N GLY A 244 9.55 -4.25 23.61
CA GLY A 244 10.74 -3.77 24.34
C GLY A 244 12.05 -4.00 23.59
N GLU A 245 12.17 -5.07 22.79
CA GLU A 245 13.32 -5.31 21.93
C GLU A 245 13.37 -4.32 20.76
N ALA A 246 12.25 -4.11 20.07
CA ALA A 246 12.15 -3.17 18.96
C ALA A 246 12.48 -1.73 19.41
N GLU A 247 12.04 -1.36 20.60
CA GLU A 247 12.31 -0.06 21.20
C GLU A 247 13.77 0.13 21.55
N LYS A 248 14.41 -0.89 22.15
CA LYS A 248 15.87 -0.89 22.42
C LYS A 248 16.71 -0.77 21.16
N LYS A 249 16.25 -1.34 20.04
CA LYS A 249 16.92 -1.21 18.74
C LYS A 249 16.61 0.14 18.05
N GLY A 250 15.77 0.99 18.65
CA GLY A 250 15.37 2.28 18.09
C GLY A 250 14.47 2.19 16.84
N LEU A 251 13.85 1.02 16.61
CA LEU A 251 12.99 0.78 15.45
C LEU A 251 11.53 1.16 15.70
N LEU A 252 11.13 1.24 16.98
CA LEU A 252 9.77 1.52 17.38
C LEU A 252 9.78 2.42 18.62
N THR A 253 8.73 3.20 18.82
CA THR A 253 8.45 3.95 20.04
C THR A 253 7.09 3.59 20.58
N GLN A 254 6.96 3.68 21.91
CA GLN A 254 5.69 3.59 22.62
C GLN A 254 5.38 4.94 23.27
N SER A 255 4.19 5.45 23.09
CA SER A 255 3.72 6.71 23.68
C SER A 255 2.28 6.58 24.17
N LEU A 256 1.80 7.54 24.95
CA LEU A 256 0.40 7.60 25.34
C LEU A 256 -0.32 8.68 24.53
N ASP A 257 -1.48 8.35 24.02
CA ASP A 257 -2.36 9.34 23.40
C ASP A 257 -3.14 10.17 24.45
N SER A 258 -3.99 11.08 23.97
CA SER A 258 -4.83 11.92 24.84
C SER A 258 -5.88 11.14 25.66
N GLN A 259 -6.12 9.87 25.31
CA GLN A 259 -7.04 8.96 26.02
C GLN A 259 -6.28 7.96 26.89
N ASN A 260 -4.97 8.18 27.10
CA ASN A 260 -4.09 7.30 27.87
C ASN A 260 -3.96 5.87 27.28
N GLN A 261 -4.14 5.73 25.96
CA GLN A 261 -3.90 4.47 25.24
C GLN A 261 -2.46 4.40 24.75
N ILE A 262 -1.85 3.22 24.83
CA ILE A 262 -0.51 3.00 24.28
C ILE A 262 -0.59 3.00 22.76
N ILE A 263 0.15 3.90 22.15
CA ILE A 263 0.36 3.97 20.70
C ILE A 263 1.74 3.36 20.40
N ILE A 264 1.78 2.35 19.55
CA ILE A 264 3.01 1.80 18.99
C ILE A 264 3.24 2.45 17.62
N GLN A 265 4.44 3.00 17.42
CA GLN A 265 4.77 3.75 16.21
C GLN A 265 6.17 3.39 15.72
N PRO A 266 6.34 2.96 14.44
CA PRO A 266 7.66 2.79 13.88
C PRO A 266 8.39 4.13 13.80
N THR A 267 9.65 4.15 14.24
CA THR A 267 10.53 5.32 14.01
C THR A 267 10.84 5.45 12.51
N LEU A 268 11.47 6.54 12.10
CA LEU A 268 11.93 6.68 10.72
C LEU A 268 12.85 5.50 10.33
N MET A 269 13.72 5.08 11.24
CA MET A 269 14.56 3.90 11.04
C MET A 269 13.72 2.61 10.92
N GLY A 270 12.70 2.45 11.77
CA GLY A 270 11.78 1.30 11.70
C GLY A 270 10.95 1.26 10.43
N GLN A 271 10.56 2.42 9.87
CA GLN A 271 9.89 2.50 8.57
C GLN A 271 10.81 2.08 7.42
N ARG A 272 12.07 2.52 7.43
CA ARG A 272 13.06 2.18 6.41
C ARG A 272 13.52 0.73 6.48
N PHE A 273 13.62 0.18 7.68
CA PHE A 273 14.00 -1.21 7.96
C PHE A 273 12.80 -2.03 8.46
N LEU A 274 11.65 -1.89 7.79
CA LEU A 274 10.40 -2.53 8.23
C LEU A 274 10.52 -4.05 8.31
N ASN A 275 11.24 -4.69 7.40
CA ASN A 275 11.45 -6.13 7.43
C ASN A 275 12.25 -6.57 8.68
N GLU A 276 13.29 -5.83 9.06
CA GLU A 276 14.07 -6.07 10.28
C GLU A 276 13.21 -5.86 11.53
N LEU A 277 12.38 -4.83 11.52
CA LEU A 277 11.43 -4.59 12.60
C LEU A 277 10.42 -5.74 12.72
N LEU A 278 9.88 -6.24 11.61
CA LEU A 278 8.91 -7.34 11.59
C LEU A 278 9.52 -8.66 12.07
N GLN A 279 10.81 -8.94 11.80
CA GLN A 279 11.46 -10.16 12.26
C GLN A 279 11.49 -10.30 13.80
N ILE A 280 11.40 -9.20 14.54
CA ILE A 280 11.34 -9.22 16.01
C ILE A 280 10.04 -9.84 16.52
N PHE A 281 8.99 -9.85 15.71
CA PHE A 281 7.66 -10.35 16.05
C PHE A 281 7.37 -11.77 15.51
N LEU A 282 8.32 -12.37 14.78
CA LEU A 282 8.30 -13.78 14.39
C LEU A 282 8.69 -14.67 15.58
#